data_705f9fb29efef37f9f1d1f08c7bcd82c
#
_entry.id   705f9fb29efef37f9f1d1f08c7bcd82c
#
_cell.length_a   1.000
_cell.length_b   1.000
_cell.length_c   1.000
_cell.angle_alpha   90.00
_cell.angle_beta   90.00
_cell.angle_gamma   90.00
#
_symmetry.space_group_name_H-M   'P 1'
#
loop_
_entity.id
_entity.type
_entity.pdbx_description
1 polymer ?
#
loop_
_entity_poly.entity_id
_entity_poly.type
_entity_poly.pdbx_seq_one_letter_code
_entity_poly.pdbx_strand_id
1 'polypeptide(L)'
;YCRAAQAKQTGIRSKYVFLPEPLAPSLAAPASVALSDLTRYFSQPIRWFLENRLGLFLQERNRALQDREPIHLDGLEKYQLSRDLLAMQGEGLANPEILLARWRGEGRIPLGQAAQAVFSEIKNTVRPIVEELLKHGPASGEQELPPLRREISLAPDCTLHGELHSRYPSGHVYWTNSLLHGKILLPLWLEHLFLSAVGPVDQRCETTVIGRGRHKGSAQVLRFTPVPESASMLLDLASLFAKGLHAPLLFFPKSGLAFAQAMQSEKGSEEER
;
A
#
# COMPACT_ATOMS: atom_id res chain seq x y z
N TYR A 1 16.31 -25.47 9.51
CA TYR A 1 16.14 -25.69 8.06
C TYR A 1 16.39 -27.14 7.68
N CYS A 2 17.52 -27.74 8.11
CA CYS A 2 17.85 -29.13 7.75
C CYS A 2 16.84 -30.17 8.29
N ARG A 3 16.29 -30.01 9.51
CA ARG A 3 15.31 -30.96 10.09
C ARG A 3 13.96 -30.96 9.38
N ALA A 4 13.49 -29.78 8.92
CA ALA A 4 12.23 -29.68 8.16
C ALA A 4 12.35 -30.28 6.75
N ALA A 5 13.52 -30.18 6.12
CA ALA A 5 13.81 -30.82 4.83
C ALA A 5 13.91 -32.34 4.95
N GLN A 6 14.53 -32.87 6.03
CA GLN A 6 14.59 -34.30 6.32
C GLN A 6 13.22 -34.90 6.63
N ALA A 7 12.35 -34.19 7.37
CA ALA A 7 10.98 -34.63 7.66
C ALA A 7 10.12 -34.78 6.39
N LYS A 8 10.38 -33.97 5.35
CA LYS A 8 9.70 -34.07 4.05
C LYS A 8 10.09 -35.32 3.27
N GLN A 9 11.34 -35.80 3.42
CA GLN A 9 11.82 -37.04 2.80
C GLN A 9 11.33 -38.31 3.49
N THR A 10 11.04 -38.26 4.80
CA THR A 10 10.62 -39.44 5.59
C THR A 10 9.11 -39.58 5.73
N GLY A 11 8.30 -38.71 5.09
CA GLY A 11 6.83 -38.76 5.16
C GLY A 11 6.25 -38.48 6.56
N ILE A 12 7.08 -38.17 7.54
CA ILE A 12 6.66 -37.82 8.89
C ILE A 12 6.19 -36.37 8.83
N ARG A 13 4.89 -36.12 8.90
CA ARG A 13 4.34 -34.79 9.17
C ARG A 13 4.88 -34.33 10.52
N SER A 14 5.92 -33.51 10.49
CA SER A 14 6.46 -32.90 11.69
C SER A 14 5.36 -32.08 12.37
N LYS A 15 4.99 -32.46 13.57
CA LYS A 15 4.13 -31.70 14.49
C LYS A 15 4.85 -30.46 15.08
N TYR A 16 5.96 -30.04 14.51
CA TYR A 16 6.69 -28.87 15.00
C TYR A 16 5.91 -27.61 14.65
N VAL A 17 5.28 -27.04 15.64
CA VAL A 17 4.75 -25.68 15.58
C VAL A 17 5.97 -24.73 15.51
N PHE A 18 5.99 -23.87 14.51
CA PHE A 18 7.12 -22.94 14.27
C PHE A 18 7.39 -22.05 15.50
N LEU A 19 6.34 -21.65 16.20
CA LEU A 19 6.41 -20.87 17.43
C LEU A 19 5.43 -21.51 18.44
N PRO A 20 5.90 -22.44 19.30
CA PRO A 20 5.01 -23.15 20.23
C PRO A 20 4.44 -22.24 21.32
N GLU A 21 5.21 -21.20 21.69
CA GLU A 21 4.82 -20.21 22.69
C GLU A 21 5.10 -18.79 22.18
N PRO A 22 4.31 -17.79 22.61
CA PRO A 22 4.61 -16.40 22.31
C PRO A 22 6.02 -16.03 22.79
N LEU A 23 6.71 -15.18 22.03
CA LEU A 23 8.02 -14.69 22.45
C LEU A 23 7.89 -13.87 23.73
N ALA A 24 8.84 -14.02 24.64
CA ALA A 24 8.92 -13.17 25.80
C ALA A 24 8.94 -11.69 25.40
N PRO A 25 8.33 -10.80 26.18
CA PRO A 25 8.39 -9.38 25.93
C PRO A 25 9.86 -8.93 25.99
N SER A 26 10.47 -8.80 24.83
CA SER A 26 11.87 -8.30 24.72
C SER A 26 11.94 -6.78 24.93
N LEU A 27 10.80 -6.12 24.83
CA LEU A 27 10.60 -4.69 25.08
C LEU A 27 9.19 -4.53 25.66
N ALA A 28 9.04 -3.69 26.67
CA ALA A 28 7.73 -3.14 27.02
C ALA A 28 7.04 -2.63 25.74
N ALA A 29 5.72 -2.66 25.71
CA ALA A 29 4.98 -2.05 24.59
C ALA A 29 5.63 -0.69 24.27
N PRO A 30 6.00 -0.42 23.02
CA PRO A 30 6.76 0.80 22.73
C PRO A 30 5.92 2.01 23.15
N ALA A 31 6.47 2.82 24.03
CA ALA A 31 5.82 4.05 24.50
C ALA A 31 5.57 5.03 23.34
N SER A 32 6.30 4.87 22.25
CA SER A 32 6.14 5.66 21.02
C SER A 32 6.15 4.72 19.80
N VAL A 33 5.14 4.84 18.95
CA VAL A 33 4.95 4.04 17.74
C VAL A 33 4.97 4.97 16.53
N ALA A 34 5.67 4.58 15.47
CA ALA A 34 5.61 5.31 14.21
C ALA A 34 4.42 4.85 13.36
N LEU A 35 3.72 5.78 12.73
CA LEU A 35 2.66 5.47 11.75
C LEU A 35 3.18 4.57 10.63
N SER A 36 4.41 4.80 10.18
CA SER A 36 5.09 3.97 9.17
C SER A 36 5.28 2.52 9.63
N ASP A 37 5.51 2.27 10.92
CA ASP A 37 5.63 0.91 11.44
C ASP A 37 4.27 0.22 11.50
N LEU A 38 3.21 0.93 11.89
CA LEU A 38 1.85 0.41 11.82
C LEU A 38 1.46 0.05 10.38
N THR A 39 1.70 0.95 9.42
CA THR A 39 1.36 0.71 8.01
C THR A 39 2.13 -0.46 7.43
N ARG A 40 3.43 -0.59 7.72
CA ARG A 40 4.26 -1.73 7.30
C ARG A 40 3.81 -3.03 7.95
N TYR A 41 3.56 -3.00 9.27
CA TYR A 41 3.10 -4.16 10.01
C TYR A 41 1.79 -4.69 9.46
N PHE A 42 0.74 -3.87 9.39
CA PHE A 42 -0.57 -4.31 8.93
C PHE A 42 -0.61 -4.66 7.43
N SER A 43 0.32 -4.18 6.64
CA SER A 43 0.47 -4.61 5.24
C SER A 43 0.92 -6.06 5.11
N GLN A 44 1.83 -6.52 5.98
CA GLN A 44 2.41 -7.85 5.95
C GLN A 44 2.84 -8.30 7.36
N PRO A 45 1.91 -8.60 8.30
CA PRO A 45 2.23 -8.85 9.69
C PRO A 45 3.24 -9.99 9.91
N ILE A 46 3.08 -11.09 9.17
CA ILE A 46 3.96 -12.26 9.28
C ILE A 46 5.38 -11.91 8.81
N ARG A 47 5.51 -11.25 7.65
CA ARG A 47 6.83 -10.83 7.13
C ARG A 47 7.51 -9.86 8.10
N TRP A 48 6.76 -8.87 8.59
CA TRP A 48 7.26 -7.91 9.56
C TRP A 48 7.77 -8.59 10.83
N PHE A 49 7.00 -9.56 11.35
CA PHE A 49 7.38 -10.34 12.53
C PHE A 49 8.69 -11.14 12.28
N LEU A 50 8.79 -11.85 11.14
CA LEU A 50 10.01 -12.60 10.79
C LEU A 50 11.22 -11.68 10.70
N GLU A 51 11.11 -10.54 10.04
CA GLU A 51 12.22 -9.61 9.82
C GLU A 51 12.60 -8.88 11.11
N ASN A 52 11.64 -8.33 11.86
CA ASN A 52 11.92 -7.41 12.96
C ASN A 52 12.00 -8.11 14.34
N ARG A 53 11.39 -9.28 14.49
CA ARG A 53 11.42 -10.02 15.76
C ARG A 53 12.35 -11.21 15.75
N LEU A 54 12.48 -11.88 14.62
CA LEU A 54 13.32 -13.08 14.49
C LEU A 54 14.60 -12.83 13.68
N GLY A 55 14.79 -11.65 13.09
CA GLY A 55 15.95 -11.33 12.24
C GLY A 55 16.03 -12.18 10.97
N LEU A 56 14.91 -12.76 10.53
CA LEU A 56 14.84 -13.62 9.35
C LEU A 56 14.44 -12.80 8.12
N PHE A 57 15.42 -12.41 7.33
CA PHE A 57 15.18 -11.69 6.08
C PHE A 57 14.93 -12.67 4.94
N LEU A 58 13.74 -12.60 4.38
CA LEU A 58 13.40 -13.32 3.15
C LEU A 58 14.03 -12.56 1.99
N GLN A 59 15.20 -13.00 1.53
CA GLN A 59 15.82 -12.41 0.36
C GLN A 59 14.93 -12.61 -0.87
N GLU A 60 14.48 -11.52 -1.46
CA GLU A 60 13.97 -11.54 -2.82
C GLU A 60 15.18 -11.87 -3.71
N ARG A 61 15.07 -12.92 -4.53
CA ARG A 61 16.10 -13.23 -5.51
C ARG A 61 16.29 -11.98 -6.38
N ASN A 62 17.43 -11.33 -6.22
CA ASN A 62 17.83 -10.29 -7.15
C ASN A 62 17.80 -10.90 -8.56
N ARG A 63 16.87 -10.44 -9.39
CA ARG A 63 16.94 -10.76 -10.82
C ARG A 63 18.25 -10.18 -11.31
N ALA A 64 19.14 -11.04 -11.79
CA ALA A 64 20.31 -10.59 -12.52
C ALA A 64 19.85 -9.65 -13.63
N LEU A 65 20.60 -8.57 -13.83
CA LEU A 65 20.36 -7.69 -14.98
C LEU A 65 20.36 -8.58 -16.24
N GLN A 66 19.35 -8.42 -17.07
CA GLN A 66 19.27 -9.17 -18.32
C GLN A 66 20.34 -8.61 -19.25
N ASP A 67 21.25 -9.45 -19.72
CA ASP A 67 22.31 -9.08 -20.68
C ASP A 67 21.78 -8.79 -22.09
N ARG A 68 20.47 -8.83 -22.28
CA ARG A 68 19.82 -8.60 -23.58
C ARG A 68 18.70 -7.58 -23.46
N GLU A 69 18.62 -6.73 -24.48
CA GLU A 69 17.48 -5.83 -24.63
C GLU A 69 16.15 -6.61 -24.66
N PRO A 70 15.12 -6.14 -23.95
CA PRO A 70 13.85 -6.83 -23.89
C PRO A 70 13.15 -6.79 -25.26
N ILE A 71 12.88 -7.95 -25.85
CA ILE A 71 12.02 -8.06 -27.04
C ILE A 71 10.54 -7.91 -26.63
N HIS A 72 10.19 -8.42 -25.46
CA HIS A 72 8.86 -8.33 -24.86
C HIS A 72 8.98 -7.95 -23.39
N LEU A 73 8.14 -7.02 -22.95
CA LEU A 73 8.07 -6.66 -21.53
C LEU A 73 7.17 -7.64 -20.78
N ASP A 74 7.65 -8.05 -19.62
CA ASP A 74 6.84 -8.80 -18.67
C ASP A 74 5.82 -7.90 -17.94
N GLY A 75 4.93 -8.53 -17.12
CA GLY A 75 3.89 -7.80 -16.41
C GLY A 75 4.44 -6.82 -15.36
N LEU A 76 5.60 -7.14 -14.75
CA LEU A 76 6.24 -6.28 -13.77
C LEU A 76 6.90 -5.06 -14.42
N GLU A 77 7.59 -5.26 -15.53
CA GLU A 77 8.20 -4.18 -16.31
C GLU A 77 7.14 -3.21 -16.83
N LYS A 78 6.05 -3.72 -17.42
CA LYS A 78 4.91 -2.89 -17.85
C LYS A 78 4.29 -2.12 -16.67
N TYR A 79 4.18 -2.75 -15.51
CA TYR A 79 3.68 -2.08 -14.30
C TYR A 79 4.60 -0.95 -13.85
N GLN A 80 5.91 -1.16 -13.85
CA GLN A 80 6.90 -0.14 -13.48
C GLN A 80 6.84 1.07 -14.44
N LEU A 81 6.82 0.83 -15.75
CA LEU A 81 6.70 1.89 -16.75
C LEU A 81 5.37 2.64 -16.64
N SER A 82 4.27 1.93 -16.36
CA SER A 82 2.96 2.55 -16.12
C SER A 82 2.97 3.43 -14.87
N ARG A 83 3.68 3.02 -13.82
CA ARG A 83 3.85 3.82 -12.61
C ARG A 83 4.66 5.09 -12.88
N ASP A 84 5.74 4.98 -13.63
CA ASP A 84 6.58 6.14 -13.99
C ASP A 84 5.77 7.16 -14.81
N LEU A 85 4.95 6.68 -15.77
CA LEU A 85 4.08 7.55 -16.56
C LEU A 85 3.00 8.21 -15.71
N LEU A 86 2.39 7.45 -14.80
CA LEU A 86 1.34 7.97 -13.91
C LEU A 86 1.90 9.01 -12.94
N ALA A 87 3.10 8.81 -12.40
CA ALA A 87 3.77 9.77 -11.54
C ALA A 87 4.01 11.10 -12.29
N MET A 88 4.54 11.04 -13.50
CA MET A 88 4.78 12.22 -14.32
C MET A 88 3.47 12.99 -14.64
N GLN A 89 2.39 12.27 -14.94
CA GLN A 89 1.09 12.91 -15.22
C GLN A 89 0.49 13.53 -13.94
N GLY A 90 0.68 12.92 -12.78
CA GLY A 90 0.25 13.46 -11.49
C GLY A 90 1.00 14.73 -11.09
N GLU A 91 2.25 14.88 -11.52
CA GLU A 91 3.05 16.10 -11.35
C GLU A 91 2.71 17.20 -12.38
N GLY A 92 1.73 16.97 -13.26
CA GLY A 92 1.30 17.93 -14.28
C GLY A 92 2.29 18.10 -15.46
N LEU A 93 3.26 17.18 -15.60
CA LEU A 93 4.21 17.20 -16.71
C LEU A 93 3.54 16.72 -18.01
N ALA A 94 3.37 17.63 -18.96
CA ALA A 94 2.47 17.44 -20.09
C ALA A 94 3.00 16.53 -21.21
N ASN A 95 4.30 16.23 -21.28
CA ASN A 95 4.87 15.55 -22.45
C ASN A 95 5.34 14.11 -22.16
N PRO A 96 4.50 13.10 -22.38
CA PRO A 96 4.85 11.70 -22.16
C PRO A 96 5.97 11.16 -23.06
N GLU A 97 6.26 11.82 -24.19
CA GLU A 97 7.32 11.40 -25.13
C GLU A 97 8.74 11.54 -24.51
N ILE A 98 8.89 12.40 -23.51
CA ILE A 98 10.14 12.51 -22.74
C ILE A 98 10.45 11.18 -22.03
N LEU A 99 9.43 10.52 -21.44
CA LEU A 99 9.61 9.22 -20.83
C LEU A 99 9.94 8.13 -21.85
N LEU A 100 9.32 8.17 -23.01
CA LEU A 100 9.65 7.22 -24.09
C LEU A 100 11.11 7.33 -24.51
N ALA A 101 11.61 8.57 -24.69
CA ALA A 101 13.02 8.82 -25.02
C ALA A 101 13.95 8.32 -23.90
N ARG A 102 13.60 8.60 -22.63
CA ARG A 102 14.34 8.13 -21.47
C ARG A 102 14.39 6.60 -21.38
N TRP A 103 13.22 5.91 -21.49
CA TRP A 103 13.15 4.47 -21.43
C TRP A 103 13.91 3.78 -22.55
N ARG A 104 13.97 4.40 -23.76
CA ARG A 104 14.84 3.93 -24.86
C ARG A 104 16.32 4.06 -24.50
N GLY A 105 16.73 5.21 -23.96
CA GLY A 105 18.11 5.43 -23.52
C GLY A 105 18.55 4.50 -22.39
N GLU A 106 17.62 4.09 -21.53
CA GLU A 106 17.85 3.15 -20.42
C GLU A 106 17.77 1.66 -20.86
N GLY A 107 17.43 1.36 -22.11
CA GLY A 107 17.22 0.00 -22.58
C GLY A 107 16.05 -0.75 -21.93
N ARG A 108 15.08 -0.01 -21.38
CA ARG A 108 13.90 -0.56 -20.66
C ARG A 108 12.72 -0.88 -21.55
N ILE A 109 12.78 -0.53 -22.82
CA ILE A 109 11.71 -0.71 -23.79
C ILE A 109 12.33 -1.24 -25.10
N PRO A 110 11.63 -2.10 -25.85
CA PRO A 110 12.11 -2.61 -27.12
C PRO A 110 12.49 -1.50 -28.11
N LEU A 111 13.33 -1.79 -29.08
CA LEU A 111 13.72 -0.85 -30.12
C LEU A 111 12.66 -0.67 -31.22
N GLY A 112 12.76 0.39 -31.96
CA GLY A 112 12.00 0.66 -33.18
C GLY A 112 10.50 0.83 -32.96
N GLN A 113 9.68 0.25 -33.84
CA GLN A 113 8.22 0.36 -33.78
C GLN A 113 7.60 -0.39 -32.61
N ALA A 114 8.26 -1.43 -32.10
CA ALA A 114 7.80 -2.16 -30.93
C ALA A 114 7.75 -1.28 -29.68
N ALA A 115 8.69 -0.35 -29.52
CA ALA A 115 8.67 0.65 -28.44
C ALA A 115 7.40 1.49 -28.49
N GLN A 116 6.98 1.95 -29.66
CA GLN A 116 5.81 2.78 -29.82
C GLN A 116 4.52 2.02 -29.50
N ALA A 117 4.44 0.74 -29.89
CA ALA A 117 3.31 -0.13 -29.56
C ALA A 117 3.18 -0.34 -28.04
N VAL A 118 4.28 -0.68 -27.38
CA VAL A 118 4.33 -0.84 -25.90
C VAL A 118 3.97 0.47 -25.19
N PHE A 119 4.52 1.60 -25.64
CA PHE A 119 4.20 2.90 -25.05
C PHE A 119 2.72 3.25 -25.19
N SER A 120 2.12 2.97 -26.34
CA SER A 120 0.69 3.17 -26.57
C SER A 120 -0.16 2.28 -25.67
N GLU A 121 0.24 1.01 -25.46
CA GLU A 121 -0.42 0.09 -24.53
C GLU A 121 -0.38 0.64 -23.10
N ILE A 122 0.78 1.12 -22.66
CA ILE A 122 0.97 1.70 -21.32
C ILE A 122 0.12 2.97 -21.17
N LYS A 123 0.14 3.88 -22.13
CA LYS A 123 -0.72 5.07 -22.14
C LYS A 123 -2.20 4.72 -22.01
N ASN A 124 -2.67 3.74 -22.76
CA ASN A 124 -4.06 3.28 -22.69
C ASN A 124 -4.41 2.66 -21.33
N THR A 125 -3.45 2.02 -20.67
CA THR A 125 -3.64 1.44 -19.33
C THR A 125 -3.75 2.52 -18.26
N VAL A 126 -2.97 3.59 -18.37
CA VAL A 126 -2.90 4.68 -17.39
C VAL A 126 -3.99 5.73 -17.60
N ARG A 127 -4.43 5.93 -18.85
CA ARG A 127 -5.39 6.97 -19.23
C ARG A 127 -6.64 7.07 -18.34
N PRO A 128 -7.37 5.99 -17.99
CA PRO A 128 -8.56 6.10 -17.15
C PRO A 128 -8.25 6.64 -15.76
N ILE A 129 -7.07 6.30 -15.20
CA ILE A 129 -6.63 6.80 -13.89
C ILE A 129 -6.32 8.28 -13.98
N VAL A 130 -5.67 8.73 -15.05
CA VAL A 130 -5.38 10.16 -15.29
C VAL A 130 -6.66 10.96 -15.48
N GLU A 131 -7.63 10.44 -16.21
CA GLU A 131 -8.95 11.07 -16.37
C GLU A 131 -9.67 11.28 -15.04
N GLU A 132 -9.61 10.29 -14.13
CA GLU A 132 -10.17 10.42 -12.79
C GLU A 132 -9.31 11.33 -11.89
N LEU A 133 -7.98 11.33 -12.07
CA LEU A 133 -7.08 12.23 -11.37
C LEU A 133 -7.36 13.71 -11.72
N LEU A 134 -7.66 14.00 -12.98
CA LEU A 134 -8.04 15.35 -13.43
C LEU A 134 -9.39 15.80 -12.84
N LYS A 135 -10.30 14.89 -12.55
CA LYS A 135 -11.63 15.21 -11.97
C LYS A 135 -11.61 15.32 -10.44
N HIS A 136 -10.82 14.48 -9.78
CA HIS A 136 -10.90 14.21 -8.34
C HIS A 136 -9.57 14.40 -7.62
N GLY A 137 -8.49 14.64 -8.36
CA GLY A 137 -7.17 14.93 -7.85
C GLY A 137 -6.98 16.40 -7.46
N PRO A 138 -5.73 16.83 -7.26
CA PRO A 138 -5.41 18.22 -7.03
C PRO A 138 -5.88 19.10 -8.18
N ALA A 139 -6.39 20.29 -7.87
CA ALA A 139 -6.78 21.25 -8.89
C ALA A 139 -5.57 21.67 -9.73
N SER A 140 -5.81 22.11 -10.97
CA SER A 140 -4.72 22.57 -11.85
C SER A 140 -3.97 23.72 -11.21
N GLY A 141 -2.66 23.56 -11.03
CA GLY A 141 -1.78 24.53 -10.36
C GLY A 141 -1.75 24.43 -8.84
N GLU A 142 -2.50 23.50 -8.23
CA GLU A 142 -2.43 23.24 -6.80
C GLU A 142 -1.10 22.53 -6.47
N GLN A 143 -0.36 23.09 -5.52
CA GLN A 143 0.92 22.52 -5.09
C GLN A 143 0.72 21.59 -3.89
N GLU A 144 1.54 20.55 -3.82
CA GLU A 144 1.59 19.69 -2.65
C GLU A 144 2.03 20.51 -1.43
N LEU A 145 1.28 20.37 -0.35
CA LEU A 145 1.59 21.00 0.93
C LEU A 145 2.81 20.33 1.56
N PRO A 146 3.56 21.05 2.39
CA PRO A 146 4.63 20.44 3.16
C PRO A 146 4.14 19.22 3.95
N PRO A 147 4.97 18.20 4.15
CA PRO A 147 4.60 17.02 4.92
C PRO A 147 4.05 17.38 6.30
N LEU A 148 2.93 16.80 6.67
CA LEU A 148 2.32 17.01 7.99
C LEU A 148 2.99 16.09 9.00
N ARG A 149 3.85 16.64 9.85
CA ARG A 149 4.47 15.93 10.96
C ARG A 149 3.71 16.23 12.23
N ARG A 150 3.17 15.22 12.87
CA ARG A 150 2.38 15.34 14.11
C ARG A 150 2.63 14.15 15.02
N GLU A 151 2.30 14.39 16.26
CA GLU A 151 2.30 13.42 17.34
C GLU A 151 0.97 13.49 18.07
N ILE A 152 0.42 12.34 18.44
CA ILE A 152 -0.82 12.23 19.21
C ILE A 152 -0.62 11.25 20.34
N SER A 153 -0.98 11.66 21.56
CA SER A 153 -1.08 10.74 22.69
C SER A 153 -2.40 9.96 22.57
N LEU A 154 -2.32 8.66 22.34
CA LEU A 154 -3.46 7.76 22.24
C LEU A 154 -3.87 7.24 23.62
N ALA A 155 -2.89 7.07 24.53
CA ALA A 155 -3.06 6.65 25.92
C ALA A 155 -1.89 7.23 26.76
N PRO A 156 -1.95 7.20 28.11
CA PRO A 156 -0.89 7.71 28.96
C PRO A 156 0.52 7.15 28.66
N ASP A 157 0.55 5.92 28.15
CA ASP A 157 1.77 5.16 27.85
C ASP A 157 1.92 4.85 26.35
N CYS A 158 1.11 5.45 25.48
CA CYS A 158 1.12 5.19 24.05
C CYS A 158 1.02 6.49 23.24
N THR A 159 2.09 6.85 22.57
CA THR A 159 2.16 7.99 21.66
C THR A 159 2.36 7.49 20.23
N LEU A 160 1.59 8.03 19.29
CA LEU A 160 1.74 7.77 17.86
C LEU A 160 2.29 9.02 17.19
N HIS A 161 3.40 8.88 16.48
CA HIS A 161 3.95 9.94 15.64
C HIS A 161 3.91 9.55 14.18
N GLY A 162 3.69 10.51 13.29
CA GLY A 162 3.58 10.26 11.87
C GLY A 162 3.91 11.45 11.00
N GLU A 163 4.18 11.12 9.75
CA GLU A 163 4.39 12.07 8.67
C GLU A 163 3.50 11.69 7.49
N LEU A 164 2.70 12.65 7.00
CA LEU A 164 1.82 12.47 5.85
C LEU A 164 2.29 13.33 4.69
N HIS A 165 2.40 12.71 3.54
CA HIS A 165 2.72 13.31 2.24
C HIS A 165 1.46 13.39 1.36
N SER A 166 1.63 13.84 0.12
CA SER A 166 0.57 13.88 -0.91
C SER A 166 -0.68 14.63 -0.45
N ARG A 167 -0.45 15.73 0.30
CA ARG A 167 -1.48 16.61 0.82
C ARG A 167 -1.59 17.85 -0.04
N TYR A 168 -2.83 18.20 -0.35
CA TYR A 168 -3.17 19.37 -1.15
C TYR A 168 -4.23 20.20 -0.40
N PRO A 169 -4.42 21.47 -0.72
CA PRO A 169 -5.51 22.26 -0.16
C PRO A 169 -6.89 21.62 -0.36
N SER A 170 -7.06 20.86 -1.45
CA SER A 170 -8.28 20.06 -1.76
C SER A 170 -8.43 18.79 -0.91
N GLY A 171 -7.39 18.33 -0.22
CA GLY A 171 -7.38 17.13 0.63
C GLY A 171 -6.12 16.27 0.46
N HIS A 172 -6.16 15.06 1.00
CA HIS A 172 -5.12 14.06 0.80
C HIS A 172 -5.46 13.20 -0.42
N VAL A 173 -4.56 13.10 -1.40
CA VAL A 173 -4.82 12.41 -2.66
C VAL A 173 -3.76 11.36 -2.93
N TYR A 174 -4.20 10.13 -3.15
CA TYR A 174 -3.33 9.02 -3.52
C TYR A 174 -3.78 8.39 -4.82
N TRP A 175 -2.84 8.09 -5.71
CA TRP A 175 -3.11 7.39 -6.97
C TRP A 175 -2.12 6.27 -7.25
N THR A 176 -2.59 5.23 -7.91
CA THR A 176 -1.79 4.04 -8.21
C THR A 176 -2.28 3.33 -9.46
N ASN A 177 -1.37 2.67 -10.17
CA ASN A 177 -1.73 1.74 -11.24
C ASN A 177 -2.10 0.32 -10.74
N SER A 178 -2.33 0.17 -9.44
CA SER A 178 -2.77 -1.11 -8.85
C SER A 178 -4.29 -1.18 -8.73
N LEU A 179 -4.83 -2.40 -8.70
CA LEU A 179 -6.20 -2.63 -8.23
C LEU A 179 -6.31 -2.22 -6.76
N LEU A 180 -7.38 -1.53 -6.41
CA LEU A 180 -7.66 -1.15 -5.03
C LEU A 180 -8.15 -2.37 -4.24
N HIS A 181 -7.26 -2.95 -3.47
CA HIS A 181 -7.51 -4.11 -2.62
C HIS A 181 -6.94 -3.87 -1.21
N GLY A 182 -7.27 -4.73 -0.26
CA GLY A 182 -6.92 -4.55 1.15
C GLY A 182 -5.45 -4.22 1.44
N LYS A 183 -4.52 -4.74 0.63
CA LYS A 183 -3.08 -4.46 0.77
C LYS A 183 -2.70 -3.01 0.41
N ILE A 184 -3.47 -2.36 -0.46
CA ILE A 184 -3.30 -0.96 -0.84
C ILE A 184 -4.14 -0.06 0.08
N LEU A 185 -5.38 -0.47 0.35
CA LEU A 185 -6.32 0.38 1.08
C LEU A 185 -6.03 0.47 2.57
N LEU A 186 -5.53 -0.59 3.20
CA LEU A 186 -5.31 -0.60 4.64
C LEU A 186 -4.22 0.39 5.10
N PRO A 187 -3.04 0.48 4.47
CA PRO A 187 -2.07 1.54 4.78
C PRO A 187 -2.67 2.94 4.64
N LEU A 188 -3.39 3.19 3.55
CA LEU A 188 -4.02 4.49 3.28
C LEU A 188 -5.14 4.81 4.28
N TRP A 189 -5.85 3.77 4.75
CA TRP A 189 -6.83 3.92 5.83
C TRP A 189 -6.18 4.30 7.15
N LEU A 190 -5.01 3.73 7.49
CA LEU A 190 -4.24 4.11 8.68
C LEU A 190 -3.76 5.56 8.59
N GLU A 191 -3.25 5.98 7.45
CA GLU A 191 -2.86 7.37 7.19
C GLU A 191 -4.07 8.32 7.27
N HIS A 192 -5.22 7.89 6.75
CA HIS A 192 -6.47 8.65 6.84
C HIS A 192 -6.99 8.78 8.28
N LEU A 193 -6.93 7.71 9.08
CA LEU A 193 -7.25 7.78 10.51
C LEU A 193 -6.33 8.75 11.25
N PHE A 194 -5.03 8.71 10.95
CA PHE A 194 -4.07 9.66 11.52
C PHE A 194 -4.39 11.09 11.09
N LEU A 195 -4.65 11.32 9.80
CA LEU A 195 -5.08 12.64 9.30
C LEU A 195 -6.35 13.13 10.00
N SER A 196 -7.33 12.26 10.21
CA SER A 196 -8.58 12.59 10.89
C SER A 196 -8.36 12.95 12.36
N ALA A 197 -7.37 12.32 13.02
CA ALA A 197 -7.05 12.55 14.43
C ALA A 197 -6.24 13.84 14.66
N VAL A 198 -5.34 14.20 13.73
CA VAL A 198 -4.38 15.31 13.94
C VAL A 198 -4.46 16.41 12.89
N GLY A 199 -5.34 16.25 11.92
CA GLY A 199 -5.50 17.19 10.82
C GLY A 199 -5.89 18.58 11.29
N PRO A 200 -5.44 19.64 10.60
CA PRO A 200 -5.84 20.99 10.89
C PRO A 200 -7.35 21.16 10.72
N VAL A 201 -8.00 21.88 11.64
CA VAL A 201 -9.45 22.15 11.63
C VAL A 201 -9.88 22.88 10.35
N ASP A 202 -8.99 23.66 9.75
CA ASP A 202 -9.27 24.52 8.58
C ASP A 202 -9.05 23.79 7.24
N GLN A 203 -8.60 22.52 7.25
CA GLN A 203 -8.33 21.75 6.03
C GLN A 203 -9.28 20.56 5.89
N ARG A 204 -9.61 20.22 4.65
CA ARG A 204 -10.39 19.02 4.38
C ARG A 204 -9.58 17.78 4.75
N CYS A 205 -10.00 17.11 5.83
CA CYS A 205 -9.45 15.83 6.25
C CYS A 205 -10.07 14.66 5.46
N GLU A 206 -10.26 14.84 4.16
CA GLU A 206 -10.72 13.80 3.25
C GLU A 206 -9.52 13.16 2.55
N THR A 207 -9.61 11.85 2.26
CA THR A 207 -8.62 11.14 1.46
C THR A 207 -9.30 10.60 0.20
N THR A 208 -8.80 11.00 -0.96
CA THR A 208 -9.22 10.47 -2.26
C THR A 208 -8.19 9.45 -2.74
N VAL A 209 -8.64 8.24 -3.05
CA VAL A 209 -7.81 7.15 -3.54
C VAL A 209 -8.26 6.79 -4.95
N ILE A 210 -7.35 6.91 -5.92
CA ILE A 210 -7.60 6.63 -7.33
C ILE A 210 -6.73 5.45 -7.75
N GLY A 211 -7.34 4.41 -8.31
CA GLY A 211 -6.61 3.24 -8.76
C GLY A 211 -7.24 2.58 -9.97
N ARG A 212 -6.61 1.49 -10.41
CA ARG A 212 -7.15 0.72 -11.52
C ARG A 212 -8.46 0.03 -11.12
N GLY A 213 -9.46 0.12 -11.95
CA GLY A 213 -10.72 -0.58 -11.79
C GLY A 213 -10.62 -2.08 -12.12
N ARG A 214 -11.65 -2.84 -11.75
CA ARG A 214 -11.71 -4.30 -12.00
C ARG A 214 -11.84 -4.64 -13.48
N HIS A 215 -12.52 -3.79 -14.24
CA HIS A 215 -12.67 -3.98 -15.68
C HIS A 215 -11.48 -3.36 -16.43
N LYS A 216 -11.08 -4.00 -17.54
CA LYS A 216 -10.02 -3.48 -18.39
C LYS A 216 -10.38 -2.07 -18.89
N GLY A 217 -9.46 -1.15 -18.75
CA GLY A 217 -9.66 0.24 -19.19
C GLY A 217 -10.57 1.07 -18.28
N SER A 218 -10.80 0.66 -17.02
CA SER A 218 -11.52 1.45 -16.04
C SER A 218 -10.61 1.88 -14.87
N ALA A 219 -10.98 2.98 -14.24
CA ALA A 219 -10.44 3.41 -12.96
C ALA A 219 -11.51 3.26 -11.86
N GLN A 220 -11.06 3.27 -10.63
CA GLN A 220 -11.90 3.27 -9.44
C GLN A 220 -11.46 4.42 -8.53
N VAL A 221 -12.42 5.19 -8.04
CA VAL A 221 -12.21 6.26 -7.07
C VAL A 221 -12.89 5.87 -5.77
N LEU A 222 -12.17 5.97 -4.67
CA LEU A 222 -12.67 5.82 -3.32
C LEU A 222 -12.41 7.10 -2.54
N ARG A 223 -13.34 7.48 -1.68
CA ARG A 223 -13.19 8.63 -0.77
C ARG A 223 -13.38 8.18 0.66
N PHE A 224 -12.44 8.56 1.51
CA PHE A 224 -12.55 8.40 2.95
C PHE A 224 -12.95 9.77 3.53
N THR A 225 -14.06 9.78 4.22
CA THR A 225 -14.54 10.95 4.97
C THR A 225 -13.94 10.98 6.36
N PRO A 226 -13.82 12.15 7.01
CA PRO A 226 -13.27 12.25 8.36
C PRO A 226 -13.94 11.30 9.34
N VAL A 227 -13.16 10.66 10.18
CA VAL A 227 -13.61 9.67 11.16
C VAL A 227 -13.53 10.27 12.56
N PRO A 228 -14.67 10.55 13.21
CA PRO A 228 -14.68 11.15 14.56
C PRO A 228 -13.94 10.32 15.61
N GLU A 229 -14.03 8.98 15.53
CA GLU A 229 -13.45 8.04 16.48
C GLU A 229 -12.02 7.57 16.07
N SER A 230 -11.36 8.34 15.21
CA SER A 230 -10.06 7.97 14.63
C SER A 230 -8.98 7.69 15.69
N ALA A 231 -8.92 8.47 16.76
CA ALA A 231 -7.95 8.27 17.84
C ALA A 231 -8.18 6.93 18.58
N SER A 232 -9.44 6.57 18.87
CA SER A 232 -9.78 5.28 19.49
C SER A 232 -9.41 4.11 18.59
N MET A 233 -9.72 4.20 17.29
CA MET A 233 -9.35 3.16 16.31
C MET A 233 -7.83 3.01 16.17
N LEU A 234 -7.08 4.11 16.21
CA LEU A 234 -5.62 4.07 16.20
C LEU A 234 -5.05 3.42 17.45
N LEU A 235 -5.65 3.65 18.62
CA LEU A 235 -5.26 3.00 19.88
C LEU A 235 -5.47 1.48 19.82
N ASP A 236 -6.62 1.03 19.29
CA ASP A 236 -6.89 -0.39 19.11
C ASP A 236 -5.88 -1.05 18.17
N LEU A 237 -5.53 -0.38 17.07
CA LEU A 237 -4.52 -0.85 16.12
C LEU A 237 -3.11 -0.86 16.72
N ALA A 238 -2.74 0.14 17.51
CA ALA A 238 -1.48 0.17 18.26
C ALA A 238 -1.42 -0.98 19.29
N SER A 239 -2.53 -1.27 19.95
CA SER A 239 -2.64 -2.39 20.88
C SER A 239 -2.50 -3.76 20.18
N LEU A 240 -3.10 -3.92 18.99
CA LEU A 240 -2.91 -5.11 18.16
C LEU A 240 -1.48 -5.24 17.65
N PHE A 241 -0.83 -4.13 17.28
CA PHE A 241 0.57 -4.09 16.92
C PHE A 241 1.45 -4.57 18.08
N ALA A 242 1.23 -4.04 19.30
CA ALA A 242 1.96 -4.46 20.50
C ALA A 242 1.81 -5.96 20.77
N LYS A 243 0.59 -6.53 20.65
CA LYS A 243 0.37 -7.99 20.73
C LYS A 243 1.12 -8.74 19.64
N GLY A 244 1.18 -8.18 18.44
CA GLY A 244 1.90 -8.73 17.30
C GLY A 244 3.42 -8.76 17.44
N LEU A 245 3.98 -8.06 18.44
CA LEU A 245 5.41 -8.18 18.80
C LEU A 245 5.73 -9.49 19.52
N HIS A 246 4.74 -10.18 20.10
CA HIS A 246 4.91 -11.41 20.86
C HIS A 246 4.60 -12.66 20.03
N ALA A 247 3.62 -12.56 19.14
CA ALA A 247 3.21 -13.64 18.26
C ALA A 247 2.74 -13.10 16.90
N PRO A 248 2.99 -13.82 15.78
CA PRO A 248 2.59 -13.34 14.47
C PRO A 248 1.07 -13.24 14.38
N LEU A 249 0.57 -12.07 13.99
CA LEU A 249 -0.85 -11.88 13.71
C LEU A 249 -1.21 -12.58 12.40
N LEU A 250 -2.15 -13.53 12.46
CA LEU A 250 -2.66 -14.25 11.28
C LEU A 250 -3.70 -13.38 10.54
N PHE A 251 -3.24 -12.26 10.03
CA PHE A 251 -4.05 -11.30 9.29
C PHE A 251 -3.54 -11.14 7.87
N PHE A 252 -4.46 -11.20 6.91
CA PHE A 252 -4.19 -11.09 5.48
C PHE A 252 -5.07 -9.97 4.89
N PRO A 253 -4.54 -8.79 4.58
CA PRO A 253 -5.34 -7.62 4.20
C PRO A 253 -6.30 -7.86 3.04
N LYS A 254 -5.89 -8.62 2.01
CA LYS A 254 -6.76 -8.92 0.85
C LYS A 254 -7.96 -9.77 1.25
N SER A 255 -7.72 -10.86 1.99
CA SER A 255 -8.77 -11.77 2.45
C SER A 255 -9.65 -11.12 3.52
N GLY A 256 -9.06 -10.32 4.42
CA GLY A 256 -9.79 -9.59 5.44
C GLY A 256 -10.78 -8.60 4.85
N LEU A 257 -10.36 -7.82 3.84
CA LEU A 257 -11.26 -6.88 3.16
C LEU A 257 -12.37 -7.61 2.40
N ALA A 258 -12.05 -8.69 1.68
CA ALA A 258 -13.04 -9.48 0.95
C ALA A 258 -14.08 -10.11 1.89
N PHE A 259 -13.62 -10.62 3.05
CA PHE A 259 -14.51 -11.15 4.09
C PHE A 259 -15.44 -10.06 4.64
N ALA A 260 -14.90 -8.89 5.00
CA ALA A 260 -15.69 -7.79 5.53
C ALA A 260 -16.75 -7.32 4.52
N GLN A 261 -16.40 -7.24 3.21
CA GLN A 261 -17.33 -6.90 2.15
C GLN A 261 -18.46 -7.95 1.98
N ALA A 262 -18.13 -9.23 2.08
CA ALA A 262 -19.13 -10.30 2.03
C ALA A 262 -20.12 -10.22 3.20
N MET A 263 -19.62 -10.03 4.41
CA MET A 263 -20.45 -9.87 5.61
C MET A 263 -21.39 -8.66 5.53
N GLN A 264 -20.96 -7.55 4.94
CA GLN A 264 -21.80 -6.37 4.76
C GLN A 264 -22.90 -6.60 3.72
N SER A 265 -22.61 -7.30 2.63
CA SER A 265 -23.62 -7.61 1.61
C SER A 265 -24.69 -8.59 2.11
N GLU A 266 -24.35 -9.52 3.00
CA GLU A 266 -25.33 -10.42 3.64
C GLU A 266 -26.26 -9.64 4.59
N LYS A 267 -25.72 -8.73 5.44
CA LYS A 267 -26.53 -7.91 6.33
C LYS A 267 -27.49 -6.97 5.58
N GLY A 268 -27.03 -6.34 4.51
CA GLY A 268 -27.89 -5.48 3.69
C GLY A 268 -29.05 -6.25 3.03
N SER A 269 -28.87 -7.54 2.72
CA SER A 269 -29.93 -8.39 2.17
C SER A 269 -30.91 -8.93 3.22
N GLU A 270 -30.55 -8.93 4.51
CA GLU A 270 -31.44 -9.27 5.63
C GLU A 270 -32.30 -8.10 6.11
N GLU A 271 -31.78 -6.86 6.00
CA GLU A 271 -32.54 -5.63 6.34
C GLU A 271 -33.59 -5.25 5.28
N GLU A 272 -33.45 -5.74 4.04
CA GLU A 272 -34.44 -5.53 2.96
C GLU A 272 -35.53 -6.62 2.88
N ARG A 273 -35.55 -7.62 3.74
CA ARG A 273 -36.56 -8.68 3.85
C ARG A 273 -37.44 -8.48 5.08
#